data_827cefb221fbbf0c8bfa625f79d4bdf1
#
_entry.id   827cefb221fbbf0c8bfa625f79d4bdf1
#
_cell.length_a   1.000
_cell.length_b   1.000
_cell.length_c   1.000
_cell.angle_alpha   90.00
_cell.angle_beta   90.00
_cell.angle_gamma   90.00
#
_symmetry.space_group_name_H-M   'P 1'
#
loop_
_entity.id
_entity.type
_entity.pdbx_description
1 polymer ?
#
loop_
_entity_poly.entity_id
_entity_poly.type
_entity_poly.pdbx_seq_one_letter_code
_entity_poly.pdbx_strand_id
1 'polypeptide(L)'
;DVSDQLAAISLQGPTSCAVLKKMGLSNIETAKPFDIMHFPFHDQTLMVSRTGFTGDLGYELWITHELAIKMWDELYAAGEDHGIQPYGETATDMARLEAGFIMPYVDFTEALKTIRYKHDQTPFELGLGWLVDFEKKHFNGRNALLKEKKQGSRWKLLKLDIEGNWPALEAIMYNDKKCSE
;
A
#
# COMPACT_ATOMS: atom_id res chain seq x y z
N ASP A 1 -5.97 14.99 -13.16
CA ASP A 1 -4.91 14.94 -12.17
C ASP A 1 -5.02 16.16 -11.26
N VAL A 2 -5.06 15.94 -9.96
CA VAL A 2 -5.18 16.98 -8.91
C VAL A 2 -4.05 16.86 -7.87
N SER A 3 -3.00 16.15 -8.21
CA SER A 3 -1.88 15.87 -7.29
C SER A 3 -1.25 17.13 -6.71
N ASP A 4 -1.15 18.19 -7.51
CA ASP A 4 -0.58 19.49 -7.08
C ASP A 4 -1.49 20.26 -6.12
N GLN A 5 -2.73 19.83 -5.93
CA GLN A 5 -3.72 20.51 -5.09
C GLN A 5 -3.89 19.84 -3.73
N LEU A 6 -3.39 18.64 -3.57
CA LEU A 6 -3.61 17.81 -2.39
C LEU A 6 -2.29 17.43 -1.72
N ALA A 7 -2.34 17.37 -0.40
CA ALA A 7 -1.35 16.72 0.44
C ALA A 7 -1.97 15.50 1.12
N ALA A 8 -1.17 14.47 1.30
CA ALA A 8 -1.56 13.25 1.98
C ALA A 8 -0.61 12.94 3.15
N ILE A 9 -1.18 12.55 4.27
CA ILE A 9 -0.42 12.04 5.43
C ILE A 9 -0.92 10.63 5.74
N SER A 10 0.00 9.70 5.88
CA SER A 10 -0.28 8.32 6.29
C SER A 10 -0.07 8.18 7.80
N LEU A 11 -1.15 7.88 8.53
CA LEU A 11 -1.14 7.56 9.96
C LEU A 11 -1.38 6.06 10.12
N GLN A 12 -0.38 5.33 10.57
CA GLN A 12 -0.42 3.88 10.66
C GLN A 12 -0.11 3.40 12.09
N GLY A 13 -0.65 2.25 12.44
CA GLY A 13 -0.42 1.59 13.72
C GLY A 13 -1.70 1.39 14.55
N PRO A 14 -1.66 0.55 15.57
CA PRO A 14 -2.85 0.11 16.32
C PRO A 14 -3.56 1.26 17.08
N THR A 15 -2.85 2.32 17.42
CA THR A 15 -3.41 3.50 18.12
C THR A 15 -3.92 4.59 17.17
N SER A 16 -3.78 4.44 15.86
CA SER A 16 -4.14 5.45 14.86
C SER A 16 -5.59 5.95 14.99
N CYS A 17 -6.54 5.04 15.26
CA CYS A 17 -7.93 5.42 15.50
C CYS A 17 -8.10 6.32 16.74
N ALA A 18 -7.39 6.01 17.83
CA ALA A 18 -7.45 6.81 19.06
C ALA A 18 -6.88 8.22 18.84
N VAL A 19 -5.81 8.35 18.07
CA VAL A 19 -5.22 9.63 17.66
C VAL A 19 -6.23 10.47 16.89
N LEU A 20 -6.88 9.91 15.87
CA LEU A 20 -7.89 10.63 15.09
C LEU A 20 -9.11 11.03 15.91
N LYS A 21 -9.54 10.20 16.85
CA LYS A 21 -10.61 10.58 17.79
C LYS A 21 -10.21 11.76 18.67
N LYS A 22 -8.98 11.77 19.18
CA LYS A 22 -8.44 12.88 19.97
C LYS A 22 -8.30 14.15 19.12
N MET A 23 -8.03 14.04 17.84
CA MET A 23 -8.05 15.14 16.87
C MET A 23 -9.48 15.65 16.58
N GLY A 24 -10.53 14.98 17.08
CA GLY A 24 -11.92 15.40 16.94
C GLY A 24 -12.69 14.77 15.79
N LEU A 25 -12.15 13.77 15.12
CA LEU A 25 -12.84 13.07 14.03
C LEU A 25 -13.88 12.09 14.59
N SER A 26 -15.11 12.57 14.72
CA SER A 26 -16.21 11.79 15.28
C SER A 26 -16.57 10.59 14.41
N ASN A 27 -16.86 9.45 15.02
CA ASN A 27 -17.26 8.21 14.36
C ASN A 27 -16.22 7.58 13.43
N ILE A 28 -14.96 8.01 13.47
CA ILE A 28 -13.89 7.42 12.65
C ILE A 28 -13.72 5.92 12.92
N GLU A 29 -14.02 5.44 14.13
CA GLU A 29 -14.01 4.03 14.51
C GLU A 29 -15.00 3.16 13.74
N THR A 30 -16.03 3.77 13.14
CA THR A 30 -17.03 3.05 12.33
C THR A 30 -16.56 2.77 10.91
N ALA A 31 -15.50 3.44 10.46
CA ALA A 31 -14.94 3.22 9.13
C ALA A 31 -14.52 1.76 8.96
N LYS A 32 -14.97 1.12 7.89
CA LYS A 32 -14.54 -0.22 7.47
C LYS A 32 -13.30 -0.12 6.59
N PRO A 33 -12.53 -1.21 6.40
CA PRO A 33 -11.44 -1.21 5.42
C PRO A 33 -11.92 -0.70 4.05
N PHE A 34 -11.16 0.24 3.47
CA PHE A 34 -11.44 0.94 2.21
C PHE A 34 -12.59 1.96 2.23
N ASP A 35 -13.21 2.21 3.38
CA ASP A 35 -14.15 3.32 3.51
C ASP A 35 -13.43 4.67 3.40
N ILE A 36 -14.14 5.64 2.83
CA ILE A 36 -13.72 7.04 2.77
C ILE A 36 -14.74 7.86 3.55
N MET A 37 -14.24 8.66 4.50
CA MET A 37 -15.04 9.56 5.32
C MET A 37 -14.57 11.01 5.14
N HIS A 38 -15.46 11.95 5.37
CA HIS A 38 -15.18 13.36 5.25
C HIS A 38 -15.48 14.07 6.57
N PHE A 39 -14.55 14.90 7.01
CA PHE A 39 -14.65 15.64 8.27
C PHE A 39 -14.39 17.13 8.03
N PRO A 40 -15.07 18.03 8.76
CA PRO A 40 -14.68 19.41 8.75
C PRO A 40 -13.27 19.55 9.39
N PHE A 41 -12.41 20.30 8.76
CA PHE A 41 -11.08 20.63 9.26
C PHE A 41 -10.79 22.10 8.93
N HIS A 42 -10.89 22.96 9.93
CA HIS A 42 -10.89 24.42 9.78
C HIS A 42 -11.96 24.87 8.76
N ASP A 43 -11.56 25.58 7.71
CA ASP A 43 -12.42 26.08 6.63
C ASP A 43 -12.53 25.11 5.43
N GLN A 44 -11.95 23.91 5.56
CA GLN A 44 -11.85 22.91 4.51
C GLN A 44 -12.48 21.56 4.92
N THR A 45 -12.50 20.63 3.99
CA THR A 45 -12.91 19.25 4.22
C THR A 45 -11.68 18.33 4.20
N LEU A 46 -11.44 17.65 5.32
CA LEU A 46 -10.48 16.57 5.41
C LEU A 46 -11.12 15.27 4.92
N MET A 47 -10.56 14.67 3.91
CA MET A 47 -10.91 13.32 3.47
C MET A 47 -10.00 12.32 4.19
N VAL A 48 -10.60 11.29 4.77
CA VAL A 48 -9.87 10.22 5.48
C VAL A 48 -10.30 8.89 4.89
N SER A 49 -9.35 8.12 4.39
CA SER A 49 -9.57 6.74 3.97
C SER A 49 -9.01 5.77 5.00
N ARG A 50 -9.75 4.67 5.28
CA ARG A 50 -9.22 3.57 6.09
C ARG A 50 -8.41 2.63 5.21
N THR A 51 -7.24 3.13 4.83
CA THR A 51 -6.26 2.47 3.97
C THR A 51 -4.86 2.62 4.55
N GLY A 52 -3.94 1.78 4.11
CA GLY A 52 -2.55 1.84 4.53
C GLY A 52 -1.71 0.78 3.82
N PHE A 53 -0.42 0.88 4.01
CA PHE A 53 0.56 0.03 3.33
C PHE A 53 1.52 -0.66 4.31
N THR A 54 1.13 -0.77 5.58
CA THR A 54 1.96 -1.36 6.64
C THR A 54 1.43 -2.70 7.17
N GLY A 55 0.21 -3.09 6.74
CA GLY A 55 -0.44 -4.31 7.22
C GLY A 55 -1.12 -4.18 8.58
N ASP A 56 -0.99 -3.04 9.22
CA ASP A 56 -1.67 -2.72 10.49
C ASP A 56 -2.86 -1.78 10.27
N LEU A 57 -3.62 -1.49 11.33
CA LEU A 57 -4.65 -0.47 11.30
C LEU A 57 -4.04 0.86 10.88
N GLY A 58 -4.67 1.52 9.92
CA GLY A 58 -4.16 2.78 9.43
C GLY A 58 -5.19 3.59 8.67
N TYR A 59 -4.85 4.84 8.49
CA TYR A 59 -5.64 5.83 7.77
C TYR A 59 -4.74 6.70 6.92
N GLU A 60 -5.27 7.16 5.79
CA GLU A 60 -4.64 8.17 4.95
C GLU A 60 -5.51 9.42 4.96
N LEU A 61 -4.90 10.54 5.32
CA LEU A 61 -5.54 11.84 5.48
C LEU A 61 -5.19 12.72 4.28
N TRP A 62 -6.20 13.24 3.60
CA TRP A 62 -6.07 14.01 2.38
C TRP A 62 -6.69 15.40 2.56
N ILE A 63 -5.91 16.44 2.34
CA ILE A 63 -6.32 17.85 2.50
C ILE A 63 -5.66 18.71 1.43
N THR A 64 -6.11 19.94 1.26
CA THR A 64 -5.42 20.89 0.40
C THR A 64 -4.03 21.19 0.93
N HIS A 65 -3.09 21.45 0.05
CA HIS A 65 -1.68 21.62 0.43
C HIS A 65 -1.44 22.79 1.40
N GLU A 66 -2.30 23.84 1.39
CA GLU A 66 -2.21 24.97 2.30
C GLU A 66 -2.39 24.59 3.77
N LEU A 67 -3.18 23.55 4.03
CA LEU A 67 -3.43 23.07 5.38
C LEU A 67 -2.56 21.88 5.81
N ALA A 68 -1.67 21.40 4.93
CA ALA A 68 -0.87 20.20 5.18
C ALA A 68 -0.01 20.29 6.46
N ILE A 69 0.69 21.42 6.65
CA ILE A 69 1.53 21.62 7.84
C ILE A 69 0.66 21.67 9.10
N LYS A 70 -0.46 22.37 9.02
CA LYS A 70 -1.37 22.49 10.16
C LYS A 70 -1.97 21.14 10.54
N MET A 71 -2.35 20.34 9.54
CA MET A 71 -2.83 18.96 9.76
C MET A 71 -1.73 18.11 10.43
N TRP A 72 -0.50 18.23 9.97
CA TRP A 72 0.65 17.53 10.57
C TRP A 72 0.83 17.90 12.04
N ASP A 73 0.84 19.21 12.36
CA ASP A 73 1.07 19.70 13.72
C ASP A 73 -0.05 19.25 14.66
N GLU A 74 -1.32 19.36 14.25
CA GLU A 74 -2.47 18.93 15.04
C GLU A 74 -2.50 17.40 15.23
N LEU A 75 -2.16 16.63 14.18
CA LEU A 75 -2.04 15.19 14.25
C LEU A 75 -0.94 14.77 15.23
N TYR A 76 0.22 15.42 15.13
CA TYR A 76 1.35 15.14 16.01
C TYR A 76 1.02 15.45 17.48
N ALA A 77 0.41 16.61 17.75
CA ALA A 77 -0.05 16.98 19.08
C ALA A 77 -1.11 16.01 19.63
N ALA A 78 -2.04 15.55 18.79
CA ALA A 78 -3.04 14.55 19.19
C ALA A 78 -2.41 13.18 19.50
N GLY A 79 -1.33 12.83 18.81
CA GLY A 79 -0.65 11.55 18.94
C GLY A 79 0.42 11.47 20.03
N GLU A 80 0.76 12.58 20.69
CA GLU A 80 1.87 12.66 21.67
C GLU A 80 1.74 11.61 22.77
N ASP A 81 0.58 11.50 23.44
CA ASP A 81 0.32 10.51 24.49
C ASP A 81 0.26 9.06 23.95
N HIS A 82 0.17 8.89 22.66
CA HIS A 82 0.14 7.60 21.98
C HIS A 82 1.51 7.21 21.41
N GLY A 83 2.54 8.02 21.65
CA GLY A 83 3.89 7.76 21.18
C GLY A 83 4.04 7.87 19.67
N ILE A 84 3.30 8.78 19.02
CA ILE A 84 3.42 9.03 17.59
C ILE A 84 4.84 9.39 17.21
N GLN A 85 5.34 8.78 16.13
CA GLN A 85 6.68 9.05 15.60
C GLN A 85 6.61 9.18 14.08
N PRO A 86 7.34 10.12 13.49
CA PRO A 86 7.51 10.12 12.05
C PRO A 86 8.37 8.92 11.63
N TYR A 87 8.04 8.28 10.51
CA TYR A 87 8.83 7.20 9.95
C TYR A 87 9.10 7.44 8.47
N GLY A 88 10.22 6.91 7.99
CA GLY A 88 10.68 7.12 6.61
C GLY A 88 10.29 5.99 5.67
N GLU A 89 10.66 6.16 4.40
CA GLU A 89 10.38 5.23 3.31
C GLU A 89 10.91 3.81 3.59
N THR A 90 12.15 3.70 4.10
CA THR A 90 12.74 2.39 4.42
C THR A 90 11.93 1.62 5.46
N ALA A 91 11.40 2.30 6.48
CA ALA A 91 10.54 1.66 7.48
C ALA A 91 9.20 1.23 6.88
N THR A 92 8.64 2.02 5.96
CA THR A 92 7.44 1.65 5.20
C THR A 92 7.70 0.41 4.36
N ASP A 93 8.84 0.33 3.68
CA ASP A 93 9.23 -0.83 2.88
C ASP A 93 9.37 -2.09 3.73
N MET A 94 9.96 -1.98 4.91
CA MET A 94 10.04 -3.12 5.84
C MET A 94 8.64 -3.60 6.25
N ALA A 95 7.77 -2.69 6.67
CA ALA A 95 6.43 -3.01 7.12
C ALA A 95 5.58 -3.63 6.00
N ARG A 96 5.61 -3.06 4.79
CA ARG A 96 4.84 -3.58 3.66
C ARG A 96 5.33 -4.97 3.23
N LEU A 97 6.64 -5.23 3.28
CA LEU A 97 7.22 -6.54 2.97
C LEU A 97 6.79 -7.59 4.00
N GLU A 98 6.81 -7.25 5.28
CA GLU A 98 6.28 -8.12 6.35
C GLU A 98 4.80 -8.42 6.14
N ALA A 99 4.01 -7.43 5.74
CA ALA A 99 2.59 -7.59 5.42
C ALA A 99 2.33 -8.36 4.11
N GLY A 100 3.35 -8.52 3.26
CA GLY A 100 3.22 -9.15 1.94
C GLY A 100 2.61 -8.25 0.87
N PHE A 101 2.63 -6.93 1.05
CA PHE A 101 2.21 -5.97 0.04
C PHE A 101 3.30 -5.76 -1.00
N ILE A 102 2.91 -5.80 -2.27
CA ILE A 102 3.81 -5.70 -3.42
C ILE A 102 3.69 -4.35 -4.12
N MET A 103 4.81 -3.88 -4.64
CA MET A 103 4.89 -2.61 -5.37
C MET A 103 5.27 -2.83 -6.83
N PRO A 104 4.56 -2.18 -7.79
CA PRO A 104 5.00 -2.12 -9.18
C PRO A 104 6.41 -1.56 -9.27
N TYR A 105 7.21 -2.08 -10.20
CA TYR A 105 8.61 -1.71 -10.50
C TYR A 105 9.65 -2.06 -9.42
N VAL A 106 9.19 -2.45 -8.23
CA VAL A 106 10.07 -2.93 -7.15
C VAL A 106 10.01 -4.46 -7.12
N ASP A 107 8.82 -5.03 -6.91
CA ASP A 107 8.65 -6.47 -6.74
C ASP A 107 8.21 -7.16 -8.04
N PHE A 108 7.65 -6.42 -8.98
CA PHE A 108 7.20 -6.96 -10.27
C PHE A 108 7.19 -5.92 -11.39
N THR A 109 7.18 -6.40 -12.63
CA THR A 109 7.04 -5.57 -13.83
C THR A 109 5.61 -5.60 -14.35
N GLU A 110 5.00 -4.44 -14.49
CA GLU A 110 3.67 -4.32 -15.06
C GLU A 110 3.70 -4.33 -16.60
N ALA A 111 2.60 -4.77 -17.23
CA ALA A 111 2.49 -4.89 -18.67
C ALA A 111 2.67 -3.56 -19.43
N LEU A 112 2.30 -2.41 -18.84
CA LEU A 112 2.40 -1.09 -19.48
C LEU A 112 3.85 -0.64 -19.74
N LYS A 113 4.80 -1.10 -18.92
CA LYS A 113 6.22 -0.71 -19.03
C LYS A 113 7.15 -1.85 -19.43
N THR A 114 6.60 -3.03 -19.68
CA THR A 114 7.38 -4.17 -20.18
C THR A 114 7.85 -3.92 -21.59
N ILE A 115 9.17 -3.75 -21.76
CA ILE A 115 9.81 -3.60 -23.06
C ILE A 115 10.04 -4.98 -23.72
N ARG A 116 10.26 -6.03 -22.92
CA ARG A 116 10.53 -7.38 -23.39
C ARG A 116 9.34 -8.27 -23.19
N TYR A 117 8.90 -8.92 -24.27
CA TYR A 117 7.84 -9.91 -24.22
C TYR A 117 8.09 -10.98 -23.15
N LYS A 118 7.10 -11.29 -22.35
CA LYS A 118 7.11 -12.27 -21.24
C LYS A 118 7.90 -11.84 -19.97
N HIS A 119 8.26 -10.59 -19.81
CA HIS A 119 8.82 -10.06 -18.55
C HIS A 119 7.78 -9.39 -17.66
N ASP A 120 6.55 -9.25 -18.14
CA ASP A 120 5.38 -8.84 -17.36
C ASP A 120 4.85 -10.02 -16.53
N GLN A 121 4.36 -9.74 -15.35
CA GLN A 121 3.70 -10.69 -14.48
C GLN A 121 2.18 -10.54 -14.57
N THR A 122 1.49 -11.67 -14.51
CA THR A 122 0.04 -11.71 -14.47
C THR A 122 -0.49 -11.62 -13.03
N PRO A 123 -1.77 -11.26 -12.83
CA PRO A 123 -2.37 -11.29 -11.49
C PRO A 123 -2.25 -12.68 -10.81
N PHE A 124 -2.28 -13.77 -11.56
CA PHE A 124 -2.13 -15.11 -11.00
C PHE A 124 -0.70 -15.39 -10.57
N GLU A 125 0.29 -14.97 -11.34
CA GLU A 125 1.71 -15.09 -10.99
C GLU A 125 2.05 -14.30 -9.72
N LEU A 126 1.35 -13.16 -9.48
CA LEU A 126 1.49 -12.32 -8.30
C LEU A 126 0.66 -12.76 -7.08
N GLY A 127 -0.11 -13.85 -7.20
CA GLY A 127 -1.03 -14.27 -6.14
C GLY A 127 -2.28 -13.41 -6.00
N LEU A 128 -2.53 -12.50 -6.95
CA LEU A 128 -3.66 -11.57 -6.97
C LEU A 128 -4.83 -12.05 -7.85
N GLY A 129 -4.86 -13.33 -8.22
CA GLY A 129 -5.89 -13.91 -9.06
C GLY A 129 -7.31 -13.77 -8.51
N TRP A 130 -7.46 -13.60 -7.20
CA TRP A 130 -8.73 -13.35 -6.53
C TRP A 130 -9.35 -11.98 -6.86
N LEU A 131 -8.57 -11.02 -7.34
CA LEU A 131 -9.04 -9.72 -7.82
C LEU A 131 -9.63 -9.78 -9.24
N VAL A 132 -9.42 -10.88 -9.96
CA VAL A 132 -9.90 -11.02 -11.34
C VAL A 132 -11.35 -11.48 -11.35
N ASP A 133 -12.25 -10.57 -11.67
CA ASP A 133 -13.69 -10.86 -11.78
C ASP A 133 -14.04 -11.41 -13.16
N PHE A 134 -14.18 -12.73 -13.27
CA PHE A 134 -14.57 -13.41 -14.49
C PHE A 134 -16.08 -13.36 -14.80
N GLU A 135 -16.91 -12.90 -13.86
CA GLU A 135 -18.34 -12.69 -14.13
C GLU A 135 -18.56 -11.47 -15.04
N LYS A 136 -17.61 -10.56 -15.11
CA LYS A 136 -17.58 -9.51 -16.11
C LYS A 136 -17.52 -10.12 -17.51
N LYS A 137 -18.45 -9.71 -18.37
CA LYS A 137 -18.54 -10.24 -19.74
C LYS A 137 -17.30 -9.94 -20.59
N HIS A 138 -16.80 -8.70 -20.49
CA HIS A 138 -15.66 -8.21 -21.28
C HIS A 138 -14.70 -7.37 -20.46
N PHE A 139 -13.42 -7.68 -20.57
CA PHE A 139 -12.31 -6.83 -20.15
C PHE A 139 -11.03 -7.26 -20.90
N ASN A 140 -10.07 -6.36 -21.02
CA ASN A 140 -8.81 -6.64 -21.71
C ASN A 140 -8.03 -7.75 -20.98
N GLY A 141 -7.60 -8.77 -21.74
CA GLY A 141 -6.86 -9.91 -21.19
C GLY A 141 -7.72 -11.07 -20.65
N ARG A 142 -9.07 -10.97 -20.64
CA ARG A 142 -9.97 -12.00 -20.09
C ARG A 142 -9.67 -13.41 -20.61
N ASN A 143 -9.53 -13.56 -21.92
CA ASN A 143 -9.30 -14.88 -22.53
C ASN A 143 -7.91 -15.45 -22.18
N ALA A 144 -6.89 -14.60 -22.11
CA ALA A 144 -5.55 -14.99 -21.71
C ALA A 144 -5.54 -15.47 -20.25
N LEU A 145 -6.17 -14.71 -19.35
CA LEU A 145 -6.29 -15.06 -17.93
C LEU A 145 -7.14 -16.32 -17.71
N LEU A 146 -8.21 -16.53 -18.48
CA LEU A 146 -8.97 -17.79 -18.43
C LEU A 146 -8.13 -19.00 -18.86
N LYS A 147 -7.29 -18.84 -19.89
CA LYS A 147 -6.37 -19.88 -20.32
C LYS A 147 -5.35 -20.20 -19.23
N GLU A 148 -4.74 -19.17 -18.66
CA GLU A 148 -3.78 -19.31 -17.56
C GLU A 148 -4.42 -19.98 -16.33
N LYS A 149 -5.63 -19.56 -15.93
CA LYS A 149 -6.38 -20.17 -14.82
C LYS A 149 -6.57 -21.69 -15.02
N LYS A 150 -6.76 -22.14 -16.27
CA LYS A 150 -6.91 -23.56 -16.60
C LYS A 150 -5.60 -24.32 -16.65
N GLN A 151 -4.55 -23.68 -17.13
CA GLN A 151 -3.24 -24.32 -17.40
C GLN A 151 -2.26 -24.20 -16.23
N GLY A 152 -2.53 -23.29 -15.30
CA GLY A 152 -1.59 -22.85 -14.27
C GLY A 152 -0.65 -21.75 -14.77
N SER A 153 -0.11 -20.99 -13.82
CA SER A 153 0.87 -19.93 -14.08
C SER A 153 2.27 -20.50 -14.25
N ARG A 154 3.10 -19.83 -15.05
CA ARG A 154 4.51 -20.20 -15.25
C ARG A 154 5.38 -19.90 -14.04
N TRP A 155 5.08 -18.79 -13.39
CA TRP A 155 5.82 -18.25 -12.27
C TRP A 155 4.91 -18.10 -11.06
N LYS A 156 5.51 -17.95 -9.91
CA LYS A 156 4.80 -17.63 -8.66
C LYS A 156 5.69 -16.70 -7.85
N LEU A 157 5.13 -15.58 -7.43
CA LEU A 157 5.77 -14.72 -6.45
C LEU A 157 5.78 -15.42 -5.10
N LEU A 158 6.93 -15.46 -4.45
CA LEU A 158 7.10 -16.05 -3.12
C LEU A 158 7.72 -15.03 -2.18
N LYS A 159 7.23 -15.00 -0.95
CA LYS A 159 7.88 -14.32 0.15
C LYS A 159 8.95 -15.26 0.73
N LEU A 160 10.17 -14.76 0.87
CA LEU A 160 11.26 -15.49 1.50
C LEU A 160 11.46 -14.96 2.92
N ASP A 161 11.55 -15.86 3.86
CA ASP A 161 12.03 -15.58 5.22
C ASP A 161 13.47 -16.11 5.31
N ILE A 162 14.42 -15.18 5.52
CA ILE A 162 15.84 -15.49 5.51
C ILE A 162 16.37 -15.41 6.94
N GLU A 163 16.75 -16.53 7.51
CA GLU A 163 17.36 -16.57 8.83
C GLU A 163 18.74 -15.94 8.80
N GLY A 164 19.06 -15.15 9.82
CA GLY A 164 20.36 -14.50 10.00
C GLY A 164 20.28 -12.98 9.98
N ASN A 165 21.40 -12.34 10.33
CA ASN A 165 21.49 -10.88 10.39
C ASN A 165 22.12 -10.34 9.09
N TRP A 166 21.39 -10.44 7.98
CA TRP A 166 21.84 -9.95 6.67
C TRP A 166 21.40 -8.50 6.49
N PRO A 167 22.29 -7.58 6.06
CA PRO A 167 21.88 -6.26 5.61
C PRO A 167 20.90 -6.42 4.41
N ALA A 168 19.70 -5.88 4.53
CA ALA A 168 18.62 -6.07 3.55
C ALA A 168 19.01 -5.72 2.10
N LEU A 169 19.90 -4.75 1.92
CA LEU A 169 20.40 -4.32 0.61
C LEU A 169 21.43 -5.29 0.00
N GLU A 170 22.20 -6.00 0.79
CA GLU A 170 23.19 -6.94 0.26
C GLU A 170 22.58 -8.29 -0.12
N ALA A 171 21.52 -8.72 0.55
CA ALA A 171 20.82 -9.97 0.24
C ALA A 171 20.17 -9.95 -1.17
N ILE A 172 19.75 -8.78 -1.65
CA ILE A 172 19.12 -8.63 -2.98
C ILE A 172 20.15 -8.77 -4.11
N MET A 173 21.40 -8.39 -3.89
CA MET A 173 22.41 -8.38 -4.95
C MET A 173 23.10 -9.71 -5.22
N TYR A 174 23.03 -10.68 -4.32
CA TYR A 174 23.72 -11.96 -4.46
C TYR A 174 22.91 -13.07 -5.14
N ASN A 175 21.60 -12.91 -5.32
CA ASN A 175 20.74 -13.96 -5.85
C ASN A 175 20.68 -14.05 -7.37
N ASP A 176 21.11 -13.04 -8.10
CA ASP A 176 21.04 -13.05 -9.58
C ASP A 176 22.02 -14.07 -10.24
N LYS A 177 22.99 -14.57 -9.50
CA LYS A 177 24.00 -15.50 -10.07
C LYS A 177 23.84 -16.96 -9.67
N LYS A 178 23.02 -17.29 -8.67
CA LYS A 178 22.87 -18.67 -8.18
C LYS A 178 21.55 -19.34 -8.52
N CYS A 179 20.59 -18.61 -9.06
CA CYS A 179 19.29 -19.19 -9.50
C CYS A 179 19.28 -19.59 -10.99
N SER A 180 20.40 -19.53 -11.68
CA SER A 180 20.54 -19.90 -13.09
C SER A 180 21.29 -21.23 -13.31
N GLU A 181 21.59 -21.97 -12.26
CA GLU A 181 22.02 -23.37 -12.28
C GLU A 181 20.91 -24.26 -11.67
#